data_6ab5bebba502f2cf91d8417ed217f134
#
_entry.id   6ab5bebba502f2cf91d8417ed217f134
#
_cell.length_a   1.000
_cell.length_b   1.000
_cell.length_c   1.000
_cell.angle_alpha   90.00
_cell.angle_beta   90.00
_cell.angle_gamma   90.00
#
_symmetry.space_group_name_H-M   'P 1'
#
loop_
_entity.id
_entity.type
_entity.pdbx_description
1 polymer ?
#
loop_
_entity_poly.entity_id
_entity_poly.type
_entity_poly.pdbx_seq_one_letter_code
_entity_poly.pdbx_strand_id
1 'polypeptide(L)'
;MSSTKELHIKSIADVNEFLQLEKPLHPLVTVFFGGCAFENLPQFGRGLDDLKFVNDLYFITMNGNQSGAFNYGGNSYDYESDSITFIGPNQVFNFPIQYHDQNEERWGLIFHPDLIREHELGSQIKEYTFFDYDSNEALILDANGKKVLRGLMNKIFIELNQSFDKYTDDIIIQNLGSIFKYSSRYYDAQFQERSNSNQYFARELELFLEDYFSSESLAKKGLPSINQCGEAMNLSGSYLSDLLKKETGKSTKEHIYDMFIDKTKTLLLNSKESISEIAYKFGFQYPQHFSSLFKLKTEMSPSDFRKRNRGI
;
A
#
# COMPACT_ATOMS: atom_id res chain seq x y z
N MET A 1 -14.79 3.91 28.62
CA MET A 1 -13.73 3.54 27.65
C MET A 1 -14.16 2.21 27.06
N SER A 2 -14.76 2.21 25.88
CA SER A 2 -15.11 0.99 25.15
C SER A 2 -13.80 0.32 24.73
N SER A 3 -13.57 -0.91 25.15
CA SER A 3 -12.40 -1.67 24.67
C SER A 3 -12.70 -2.09 23.24
N THR A 4 -12.04 -1.48 22.29
CA THR A 4 -12.06 -1.90 20.88
C THR A 4 -11.66 -3.39 20.84
N LYS A 5 -12.56 -4.25 20.38
CA LYS A 5 -12.25 -5.68 20.21
C LYS A 5 -11.42 -5.85 18.95
N GLU A 6 -10.27 -6.49 19.07
CA GLU A 6 -9.47 -6.91 17.92
C GLU A 6 -9.78 -8.37 17.58
N LEU A 7 -10.07 -8.64 16.31
CA LEU A 7 -10.24 -9.98 15.77
C LEU A 7 -9.08 -10.28 14.84
N HIS A 8 -8.34 -11.36 15.10
CA HIS A 8 -7.21 -11.79 14.28
C HIS A 8 -7.62 -12.93 13.35
N ILE A 9 -7.59 -12.69 12.04
CA ILE A 9 -7.89 -13.66 10.99
C ILE A 9 -6.55 -14.26 10.51
N LYS A 10 -6.34 -15.54 10.81
CA LYS A 10 -5.06 -16.24 10.56
C LYS A 10 -5.13 -17.28 9.45
N SER A 11 -6.32 -17.76 9.15
CA SER A 11 -6.52 -18.87 8.22
C SER A 11 -7.74 -18.67 7.33
N ILE A 12 -7.80 -19.40 6.23
CA ILE A 12 -9.00 -19.43 5.37
C ILE A 12 -10.20 -20.00 6.13
N ALA A 13 -9.98 -20.90 7.08
CA ALA A 13 -11.07 -21.42 7.92
C ALA A 13 -11.68 -20.31 8.78
N ASP A 14 -10.86 -19.43 9.38
CA ASP A 14 -11.36 -18.27 10.15
C ASP A 14 -12.19 -17.33 9.28
N VAL A 15 -11.76 -17.10 8.04
CA VAL A 15 -12.52 -16.30 7.06
C VAL A 15 -13.87 -16.92 6.77
N ASN A 16 -13.91 -18.22 6.47
CA ASN A 16 -15.14 -18.91 6.10
C ASN A 16 -16.11 -18.97 7.30
N GLU A 17 -15.60 -19.19 8.52
CA GLU A 17 -16.41 -19.13 9.73
C GLU A 17 -16.97 -17.72 9.95
N PHE A 18 -16.13 -16.70 9.82
CA PHE A 18 -16.53 -15.30 9.99
C PHE A 18 -17.56 -14.87 8.95
N LEU A 19 -17.35 -15.20 7.66
CA LEU A 19 -18.25 -14.86 6.57
C LEU A 19 -19.44 -15.80 6.43
N GLN A 20 -19.55 -16.83 7.29
CA GLN A 20 -20.58 -17.90 7.22
C GLN A 20 -20.61 -18.58 5.83
N LEU A 21 -19.46 -18.70 5.21
CA LEU A 21 -19.30 -19.44 3.95
C LEU A 21 -19.27 -20.95 4.22
N GLU A 22 -19.53 -21.74 3.18
CA GLU A 22 -19.30 -23.19 3.25
C GLU A 22 -17.85 -23.48 3.63
N LYS A 23 -17.61 -24.70 4.17
CA LYS A 23 -16.24 -25.13 4.50
C LYS A 23 -15.30 -24.86 3.32
N PRO A 24 -14.11 -24.29 3.56
CA PRO A 24 -13.17 -24.03 2.48
C PRO A 24 -12.79 -25.35 1.81
N LEU A 25 -12.87 -25.38 0.51
CA LEU A 25 -12.46 -26.54 -0.30
C LEU A 25 -10.94 -26.67 -0.29
N HIS A 26 -10.23 -25.54 -0.25
CA HIS A 26 -8.77 -25.47 -0.19
C HIS A 26 -8.28 -24.80 1.10
N PRO A 27 -7.21 -25.30 1.77
CA PRO A 27 -6.77 -24.75 3.06
C PRO A 27 -6.15 -23.36 2.98
N LEU A 28 -5.62 -22.98 1.82
CA LEU A 28 -4.82 -21.75 1.64
C LEU A 28 -5.46 -20.69 0.75
N VAL A 29 -6.62 -20.95 0.14
CA VAL A 29 -7.30 -19.99 -0.72
C VAL A 29 -8.81 -20.20 -0.72
N THR A 30 -9.56 -19.11 -0.81
CA THR A 30 -11.01 -19.11 -1.00
C THR A 30 -11.44 -18.02 -1.95
N VAL A 31 -12.54 -18.26 -2.66
CA VAL A 31 -13.18 -17.32 -3.57
C VAL A 31 -14.68 -17.31 -3.27
N PHE A 32 -15.26 -16.13 -3.24
CA PHE A 32 -16.70 -15.96 -3.09
C PHE A 32 -17.23 -14.94 -4.09
N PHE A 33 -18.51 -15.10 -4.47
CA PHE A 33 -19.26 -14.19 -5.32
C PHE A 33 -20.51 -13.69 -4.59
N GLY A 34 -20.94 -12.48 -4.94
CA GLY A 34 -22.07 -11.83 -4.27
C GLY A 34 -21.69 -11.13 -2.98
N GLY A 35 -22.66 -10.49 -2.34
CA GLY A 35 -22.49 -9.91 -1.00
C GLY A 35 -22.38 -11.04 0.03
N CYS A 36 -21.34 -11.02 0.85
CA CYS A 36 -21.33 -11.86 2.04
C CYS A 36 -22.47 -11.41 2.94
N ALA A 37 -23.24 -12.35 3.46
CA ALA A 37 -24.37 -12.06 4.34
C ALA A 37 -23.89 -11.66 5.75
N PHE A 38 -23.21 -10.50 5.85
CA PHE A 38 -22.84 -9.91 7.14
C PHE A 38 -24.07 -9.64 8.02
N GLU A 39 -25.26 -9.57 7.40
CA GLU A 39 -26.54 -9.38 8.08
C GLU A 39 -26.88 -10.50 9.08
N ASN A 40 -26.33 -11.68 8.88
CA ASN A 40 -26.61 -12.86 9.67
C ASN A 40 -25.58 -13.16 10.75
N LEU A 41 -24.66 -12.25 11.08
CA LEU A 41 -23.68 -12.42 12.14
C LEU A 41 -24.32 -12.14 13.52
N PRO A 42 -24.97 -13.14 14.17
CA PRO A 42 -25.74 -12.91 15.40
C PRO A 42 -24.85 -12.55 16.60
N GLN A 43 -23.57 -12.82 16.51
CA GLN A 43 -22.64 -12.67 17.63
C GLN A 43 -22.02 -11.26 17.73
N PHE A 44 -22.19 -10.40 16.74
CA PHE A 44 -21.53 -9.09 16.74
C PHE A 44 -22.49 -7.90 16.87
N GLY A 45 -23.81 -8.09 16.82
CA GLY A 45 -24.79 -7.03 17.10
C GLY A 45 -24.42 -5.67 16.48
N ARG A 46 -25.08 -4.59 16.85
CA ARG A 46 -24.83 -3.22 16.37
C ARG A 46 -23.45 -2.61 16.74
N GLY A 47 -22.40 -3.41 16.99
CA GLY A 47 -21.08 -2.99 17.47
C GLY A 47 -19.91 -3.35 16.55
N LEU A 48 -20.15 -3.61 15.27
CA LEU A 48 -19.09 -3.93 14.30
C LEU A 48 -18.23 -2.70 13.92
N ASP A 49 -18.76 -1.49 14.10
CA ASP A 49 -18.01 -0.24 13.87
C ASP A 49 -16.78 -0.10 14.79
N ASP A 50 -16.78 -0.81 15.93
CA ASP A 50 -15.70 -0.81 16.91
C ASP A 50 -14.76 -2.02 16.76
N LEU A 51 -14.97 -2.91 15.75
CA LEU A 51 -14.13 -4.08 15.53
C LEU A 51 -12.97 -3.74 14.60
N LYS A 52 -11.77 -3.96 15.09
CA LYS A 52 -10.54 -3.92 14.27
C LYS A 52 -10.16 -5.34 13.88
N PHE A 53 -9.95 -5.54 12.59
CA PHE A 53 -9.45 -6.80 12.05
C PHE A 53 -7.94 -6.68 11.82
N VAL A 54 -7.20 -7.61 12.40
CA VAL A 54 -5.78 -7.85 12.06
C VAL A 54 -5.77 -9.14 11.26
N ASN A 55 -5.09 -9.16 10.12
CA ASN A 55 -5.10 -10.33 9.26
C ASN A 55 -3.70 -10.78 8.86
N ASP A 56 -3.52 -12.09 8.68
CA ASP A 56 -2.29 -12.71 8.18
C ASP A 56 -2.41 -13.09 6.69
N LEU A 57 -3.51 -12.71 6.02
CA LEU A 57 -3.89 -13.13 4.67
C LEU A 57 -3.83 -11.98 3.67
N TYR A 58 -3.81 -12.31 2.39
CA TYR A 58 -4.04 -11.36 1.30
C TYR A 58 -5.52 -11.36 0.92
N PHE A 59 -6.10 -10.17 0.79
CA PHE A 59 -7.48 -9.96 0.36
C PHE A 59 -7.50 -9.17 -0.94
N ILE A 60 -8.31 -9.60 -1.89
CA ILE A 60 -8.61 -8.90 -3.13
C ILE A 60 -10.12 -8.86 -3.26
N THR A 61 -10.72 -7.68 -3.21
CA THR A 61 -12.17 -7.54 -3.22
C THR A 61 -12.61 -6.58 -4.31
N MET A 62 -13.60 -7.01 -5.09
CA MET A 62 -14.30 -6.17 -6.06
C MET A 62 -15.51 -5.56 -5.38
N ASN A 63 -15.58 -4.25 -5.33
CA ASN A 63 -16.74 -3.51 -4.89
C ASN A 63 -17.65 -3.24 -6.09
N GLY A 64 -18.90 -3.69 -6.03
CA GLY A 64 -19.88 -3.45 -7.09
C GLY A 64 -20.53 -2.07 -6.98
N ASN A 65 -21.47 -1.79 -7.86
CA ASN A 65 -22.19 -0.54 -8.17
C ASN A 65 -22.82 0.26 -7.02
N GLN A 66 -22.36 0.19 -5.79
CA GLN A 66 -22.89 1.01 -4.69
C GLN A 66 -21.80 1.93 -4.12
N SER A 67 -22.13 3.22 -4.08
CA SER A 67 -21.45 4.19 -3.23
C SER A 67 -21.61 3.78 -1.76
N GLY A 68 -20.56 3.38 -1.12
CA GLY A 68 -20.51 3.07 0.31
C GLY A 68 -19.32 3.79 0.93
N ALA A 69 -19.50 4.33 2.13
CA ALA A 69 -18.39 4.88 2.89
C ALA A 69 -17.65 3.75 3.60
N PHE A 70 -16.35 3.66 3.40
CA PHE A 70 -15.46 2.75 4.13
C PHE A 70 -14.57 3.55 5.07
N ASN A 71 -14.48 3.14 6.32
CA ASN A 71 -13.62 3.79 7.29
C ASN A 71 -12.33 2.99 7.46
N TYR A 72 -11.21 3.59 7.05
CA TYR A 72 -9.87 3.04 7.23
C TYR A 72 -8.96 4.10 7.84
N GLY A 73 -8.22 3.77 8.87
CA GLY A 73 -7.28 4.69 9.51
C GLY A 73 -7.89 5.98 10.05
N GLY A 74 -9.23 6.06 10.24
CA GLY A 74 -9.94 7.23 10.74
C GLY A 74 -10.51 8.15 9.66
N ASN A 75 -10.34 7.84 8.38
CA ASN A 75 -10.91 8.58 7.25
C ASN A 75 -12.10 7.80 6.65
N SER A 76 -13.15 8.53 6.25
CA SER A 76 -14.30 7.98 5.53
C SER A 76 -14.12 8.23 4.04
N TYR A 77 -14.29 7.20 3.23
CA TYR A 77 -14.09 7.25 1.78
C TYR A 77 -15.34 6.77 1.06
N ASP A 78 -15.77 7.55 0.07
CA ASP A 78 -16.83 7.16 -0.85
C ASP A 78 -16.23 6.35 -2.00
N TYR A 79 -16.68 5.09 -2.17
CA TYR A 79 -16.32 4.30 -3.33
C TYR A 79 -17.12 4.75 -4.55
N GLU A 80 -16.41 5.05 -5.61
CA GLU A 80 -17.02 4.99 -6.94
C GLU A 80 -17.30 3.53 -7.30
N SER A 81 -18.38 3.28 -8.01
CA SER A 81 -18.75 1.97 -8.54
C SER A 81 -17.56 1.36 -9.29
N ASP A 82 -17.34 0.04 -9.13
CA ASP A 82 -16.38 -0.73 -9.91
C ASP A 82 -14.90 -0.59 -9.51
N SER A 83 -14.63 -0.58 -8.23
CA SER A 83 -13.26 -0.54 -7.71
C SER A 83 -12.81 -1.90 -7.17
N ILE A 84 -11.49 -2.16 -7.25
CA ILE A 84 -10.84 -3.28 -6.58
C ILE A 84 -9.95 -2.75 -5.46
N THR A 85 -10.06 -3.37 -4.30
CA THR A 85 -9.22 -3.11 -3.13
C THR A 85 -8.31 -4.31 -2.89
N PHE A 86 -7.06 -4.03 -2.54
CA PHE A 86 -6.05 -5.00 -2.17
C PHE A 86 -5.64 -4.74 -0.71
N ILE A 87 -5.58 -5.78 0.10
CA ILE A 87 -5.17 -5.69 1.51
C ILE A 87 -4.11 -6.77 1.74
N GLY A 88 -2.94 -6.36 2.21
CA GLY A 88 -1.84 -7.25 2.54
C GLY A 88 -1.93 -7.81 3.98
N PRO A 89 -1.09 -8.79 4.32
CA PRO A 89 -0.95 -9.28 5.70
C PRO A 89 -0.49 -8.18 6.66
N ASN A 90 -0.87 -8.31 7.94
CA ASN A 90 -0.56 -7.39 9.04
C ASN A 90 -1.18 -5.98 8.90
N GLN A 91 -2.08 -5.77 7.97
CA GLN A 91 -2.86 -4.53 7.92
C GLN A 91 -4.08 -4.63 8.83
N VAL A 92 -4.40 -3.49 9.46
CA VAL A 92 -5.60 -3.34 10.28
C VAL A 92 -6.68 -2.69 9.42
N PHE A 93 -7.81 -3.34 9.27
CA PHE A 93 -8.92 -2.82 8.50
C PHE A 93 -10.27 -3.04 9.21
N ASN A 94 -11.26 -2.23 8.85
CA ASN A 94 -12.63 -2.40 9.28
C ASN A 94 -13.45 -2.90 8.09
N PHE A 95 -14.24 -3.95 8.27
CA PHE A 95 -15.20 -4.37 7.24
C PHE A 95 -16.33 -3.33 7.17
N PRO A 96 -16.66 -2.80 6.00
CA PRO A 96 -17.80 -1.92 5.85
C PRO A 96 -19.09 -2.72 6.01
N ILE A 97 -19.87 -2.35 7.01
CA ILE A 97 -21.07 -3.09 7.46
C ILE A 97 -22.29 -2.84 6.58
N GLN A 98 -22.26 -1.87 5.69
CA GLN A 98 -23.43 -1.46 4.88
C GLN A 98 -23.57 -2.24 3.55
N TYR A 99 -23.43 -3.55 3.58
CA TYR A 99 -23.61 -4.38 2.37
C TYR A 99 -25.00 -5.03 2.36
N HIS A 100 -26.03 -4.22 2.08
CA HIS A 100 -27.42 -4.70 1.96
C HIS A 100 -27.79 -5.23 0.56
N ASP A 101 -26.83 -5.41 -0.34
CA ASP A 101 -27.17 -5.75 -1.74
C ASP A 101 -26.52 -7.06 -2.18
N GLN A 102 -27.38 -7.95 -2.71
CA GLN A 102 -26.98 -9.20 -3.38
C GLN A 102 -26.47 -8.91 -4.80
N ASN A 103 -25.55 -7.97 -4.95
CA ASN A 103 -25.02 -7.65 -6.25
C ASN A 103 -24.07 -8.78 -6.73
N GLU A 104 -24.48 -9.53 -7.72
CA GLU A 104 -23.72 -10.63 -8.34
C GLU A 104 -22.39 -10.18 -8.97
N GLU A 105 -22.16 -8.89 -9.13
CA GLU A 105 -20.90 -8.36 -9.67
C GLU A 105 -19.78 -8.34 -8.63
N ARG A 106 -20.10 -8.44 -7.35
CA ARG A 106 -19.11 -8.51 -6.27
C ARG A 106 -18.42 -9.85 -6.22
N TRP A 107 -17.16 -9.83 -5.89
CA TRP A 107 -16.38 -11.03 -5.60
C TRP A 107 -15.23 -10.71 -4.65
N GLY A 108 -14.76 -11.73 -3.97
CA GLY A 108 -13.56 -11.67 -3.17
C GLY A 108 -12.71 -12.90 -3.39
N LEU A 109 -11.40 -12.70 -3.35
CA LEU A 109 -10.37 -13.72 -3.31
C LEU A 109 -9.50 -13.47 -2.09
N ILE A 110 -9.34 -14.49 -1.28
CA ILE A 110 -8.52 -14.43 -0.07
C ILE A 110 -7.56 -15.61 -0.10
N PHE A 111 -6.28 -15.36 0.14
CA PHE A 111 -5.29 -16.43 0.17
C PHE A 111 -4.25 -16.24 1.28
N HIS A 112 -3.77 -17.35 1.81
CA HIS A 112 -2.70 -17.38 2.79
C HIS A 112 -1.34 -17.20 2.10
N PRO A 113 -0.37 -16.47 2.68
CA PRO A 113 0.98 -16.33 2.11
C PRO A 113 1.68 -17.64 1.77
N ASP A 114 1.39 -18.71 2.50
CA ASP A 114 2.00 -20.02 2.27
C ASP A 114 1.63 -20.63 0.91
N LEU A 115 0.49 -20.24 0.31
CA LEU A 115 0.10 -20.70 -1.03
C LEU A 115 1.17 -20.37 -2.08
N ILE A 116 1.82 -19.22 -1.96
CA ILE A 116 2.79 -18.72 -2.95
C ILE A 116 4.25 -18.81 -2.46
N ARG A 117 4.48 -19.20 -1.20
CA ARG A 117 5.78 -19.09 -0.52
C ARG A 117 6.91 -19.81 -1.26
N GLU A 118 6.66 -21.01 -1.77
CA GLU A 118 7.64 -21.84 -2.47
C GLU A 118 7.69 -21.57 -3.99
N HIS A 119 6.85 -20.66 -4.48
CA HIS A 119 6.78 -20.29 -5.89
C HIS A 119 7.47 -18.93 -6.16
N GLU A 120 7.80 -18.68 -7.41
CA GLU A 120 8.39 -17.40 -7.84
C GLU A 120 7.54 -16.20 -7.44
N LEU A 121 6.21 -16.34 -7.49
CA LEU A 121 5.26 -15.30 -7.08
C LEU A 121 5.46 -14.90 -5.60
N GLY A 122 5.85 -15.82 -4.71
CA GLY A 122 6.14 -15.51 -3.32
C GLY A 122 7.33 -14.58 -3.12
N SER A 123 8.34 -14.64 -4.00
CA SER A 123 9.45 -13.69 -3.99
C SER A 123 9.07 -12.35 -4.61
N GLN A 124 8.21 -12.36 -5.63
CA GLN A 124 7.76 -11.18 -6.38
C GLN A 124 6.63 -10.40 -5.69
N ILE A 125 5.92 -10.99 -4.72
CA ILE A 125 4.72 -10.35 -4.11
C ILE A 125 5.02 -8.96 -3.53
N LYS A 126 6.24 -8.75 -3.03
CA LYS A 126 6.69 -7.46 -2.47
C LYS A 126 6.87 -6.35 -3.52
N GLU A 127 6.90 -6.70 -4.79
CA GLU A 127 6.96 -5.72 -5.89
C GLU A 127 5.58 -5.14 -6.22
N TYR A 128 4.51 -5.80 -5.75
CA TYR A 128 3.13 -5.36 -5.94
C TYR A 128 2.71 -4.43 -4.78
N THR A 129 3.16 -3.18 -4.88
CA THR A 129 3.00 -2.13 -3.86
C THR A 129 1.55 -1.79 -3.53
N PHE A 130 0.60 -2.13 -4.41
CA PHE A 130 -0.82 -1.88 -4.20
C PHE A 130 -1.44 -2.68 -3.02
N PHE A 131 -0.74 -3.68 -2.49
CA PHE A 131 -1.13 -4.31 -1.23
C PHE A 131 -0.84 -3.45 0.01
N ASP A 132 -0.04 -2.38 -0.14
CA ASP A 132 0.29 -1.41 0.90
C ASP A 132 -0.45 -0.07 0.71
N TYR A 133 -1.40 0.00 -0.23
CA TYR A 133 -2.20 1.20 -0.48
C TYR A 133 -3.34 1.32 0.52
N ASP A 134 -3.79 2.55 0.76
CA ASP A 134 -4.99 2.79 1.54
C ASP A 134 -6.24 2.46 0.71
N SER A 135 -7.34 2.19 1.39
CA SER A 135 -8.57 1.76 0.72
C SER A 135 -9.20 2.80 -0.23
N ASN A 136 -8.94 4.09 0.00
CA ASN A 136 -9.34 5.19 -0.89
C ASN A 136 -8.49 5.28 -2.17
N GLU A 137 -7.45 4.47 -2.26
CA GLU A 137 -6.55 4.35 -3.40
C GLU A 137 -6.88 3.13 -4.25
N ALA A 138 -8.12 2.66 -4.15
CA ALA A 138 -8.61 1.50 -4.88
C ALA A 138 -8.41 1.65 -6.39
N LEU A 139 -8.21 0.52 -7.06
CA LEU A 139 -8.11 0.45 -8.50
C LEU A 139 -9.50 0.62 -9.13
N ILE A 140 -9.69 1.66 -9.91
CA ILE A 140 -10.92 1.89 -10.68
C ILE A 140 -10.80 1.15 -12.02
N LEU A 141 -11.82 0.40 -12.39
CA LEU A 141 -11.83 -0.41 -13.60
C LEU A 141 -12.90 0.03 -14.59
N ASP A 142 -12.52 0.03 -15.86
CA ASP A 142 -13.47 0.05 -16.95
C ASP A 142 -14.16 -1.33 -17.15
N ALA A 143 -15.16 -1.39 -17.99
CA ALA A 143 -15.91 -2.62 -18.26
C ALA A 143 -15.02 -3.77 -18.79
N ASN A 144 -13.96 -3.45 -19.53
CA ASN A 144 -13.04 -4.45 -20.07
C ASN A 144 -12.11 -4.99 -18.96
N GLY A 145 -11.57 -4.11 -18.12
CA GLY A 145 -10.74 -4.49 -16.96
C GLY A 145 -11.49 -5.39 -16.01
N LYS A 146 -12.76 -5.07 -15.68
CA LYS A 146 -13.64 -5.93 -14.89
C LYS A 146 -13.79 -7.31 -15.51
N LYS A 147 -14.11 -7.37 -16.80
CA LYS A 147 -14.31 -8.64 -17.52
C LYS A 147 -13.05 -9.51 -17.48
N VAL A 148 -11.87 -8.92 -17.63
CA VAL A 148 -10.58 -9.63 -17.60
C VAL A 148 -10.35 -10.21 -16.21
N LEU A 149 -10.42 -9.38 -15.15
CA LEU A 149 -10.12 -9.83 -13.78
C LEU A 149 -11.18 -10.83 -13.30
N ARG A 150 -12.47 -10.60 -13.58
CA ARG A 150 -13.52 -11.58 -13.26
C ARG A 150 -13.29 -12.91 -13.97
N GLY A 151 -12.80 -12.89 -15.21
CA GLY A 151 -12.47 -14.11 -15.97
C GLY A 151 -11.35 -14.93 -15.30
N LEU A 152 -10.33 -14.28 -14.78
CA LEU A 152 -9.24 -14.93 -14.02
C LEU A 152 -9.74 -15.46 -12.68
N MET A 153 -10.57 -14.71 -11.99
CA MET A 153 -11.23 -15.14 -10.76
C MET A 153 -12.08 -16.39 -10.97
N ASN A 154 -12.89 -16.41 -12.04
CA ASN A 154 -13.71 -17.57 -12.38
C ASN A 154 -12.87 -18.81 -12.63
N LYS A 155 -11.69 -18.69 -13.23
CA LYS A 155 -10.77 -19.85 -13.41
C LYS A 155 -10.31 -20.41 -12.08
N ILE A 156 -9.94 -19.55 -11.12
CA ILE A 156 -9.58 -20.00 -9.77
C ILE A 156 -10.79 -20.66 -9.10
N PHE A 157 -11.97 -20.07 -9.20
CA PHE A 157 -13.19 -20.63 -8.63
C PHE A 157 -13.55 -22.00 -9.19
N ILE A 158 -13.44 -22.17 -10.51
CA ILE A 158 -13.66 -23.46 -11.17
C ILE A 158 -12.66 -24.48 -10.66
N GLU A 159 -11.39 -24.13 -10.55
CA GLU A 159 -10.33 -25.01 -10.06
C GLU A 159 -10.59 -25.45 -8.62
N LEU A 160 -11.03 -24.53 -7.75
CA LEU A 160 -11.38 -24.84 -6.36
C LEU A 160 -12.59 -25.78 -6.22
N ASN A 161 -13.47 -25.85 -7.22
CA ASN A 161 -14.65 -26.71 -7.22
C ASN A 161 -14.46 -28.06 -7.95
N GLN A 162 -13.23 -28.39 -8.32
CA GLN A 162 -12.88 -29.69 -8.89
C GLN A 162 -12.18 -30.59 -7.87
N SER A 163 -11.92 -31.83 -8.26
CA SER A 163 -11.04 -32.71 -7.46
C SER A 163 -9.59 -32.21 -7.58
N PHE A 164 -8.96 -31.96 -6.47
CA PHE A 164 -7.59 -31.47 -6.43
C PHE A 164 -6.61 -32.52 -6.92
N ASP A 165 -5.64 -32.07 -7.70
CA ASP A 165 -4.53 -32.88 -8.18
C ASP A 165 -3.20 -32.10 -8.05
N LYS A 166 -2.13 -32.65 -8.58
CA LYS A 166 -0.79 -32.05 -8.50
C LYS A 166 -0.62 -30.73 -9.28
N TYR A 167 -1.59 -30.32 -10.07
CA TYR A 167 -1.56 -29.10 -10.88
C TYR A 167 -2.42 -27.99 -10.30
N THR A 168 -3.29 -28.30 -9.34
CA THR A 168 -4.26 -27.35 -8.77
C THR A 168 -3.60 -26.08 -8.24
N ASP A 169 -2.58 -26.21 -7.39
CA ASP A 169 -1.88 -25.05 -6.82
C ASP A 169 -1.19 -24.22 -7.91
N ASP A 170 -0.53 -24.86 -8.87
CA ASP A 170 0.12 -24.16 -9.99
C ASP A 170 -0.88 -23.36 -10.84
N ILE A 171 -2.03 -23.95 -11.15
CA ILE A 171 -3.10 -23.27 -11.91
C ILE A 171 -3.62 -22.06 -11.14
N ILE A 172 -3.87 -22.20 -9.84
CA ILE A 172 -4.33 -21.10 -8.98
C ILE A 172 -3.27 -19.99 -8.96
N ILE A 173 -2.02 -20.32 -8.71
CA ILE A 173 -0.91 -19.36 -8.59
C ILE A 173 -0.65 -18.62 -9.90
N GLN A 174 -0.73 -19.29 -11.05
CA GLN A 174 -0.59 -18.65 -12.36
C GLN A 174 -1.71 -17.63 -12.62
N ASN A 175 -2.94 -17.95 -12.24
CA ASN A 175 -4.06 -17.01 -12.35
C ASN A 175 -3.91 -15.82 -11.39
N LEU A 176 -3.40 -16.04 -10.14
CA LEU A 176 -3.04 -14.98 -9.21
C LEU A 176 -1.98 -14.04 -9.80
N GLY A 177 -0.91 -14.60 -10.35
CA GLY A 177 0.13 -13.81 -11.02
C GLY A 177 -0.42 -12.98 -12.19
N SER A 178 -1.37 -13.54 -12.94
CA SER A 178 -2.05 -12.81 -14.01
C SER A 178 -2.91 -11.67 -13.46
N ILE A 179 -3.66 -11.90 -12.36
CA ILE A 179 -4.44 -10.85 -11.68
C ILE A 179 -3.51 -9.70 -11.27
N PHE A 180 -2.36 -10.00 -10.64
CA PHE A 180 -1.41 -8.97 -10.20
C PHE A 180 -0.82 -8.17 -11.36
N LYS A 181 -0.43 -8.83 -12.46
CA LYS A 181 0.11 -8.14 -13.66
C LYS A 181 -0.94 -7.25 -14.33
N TYR A 182 -2.19 -7.69 -14.43
CA TYR A 182 -3.26 -6.85 -14.96
C TYR A 182 -3.56 -5.68 -14.03
N SER A 183 -3.61 -5.90 -12.72
CA SER A 183 -3.81 -4.84 -11.73
C SER A 183 -2.72 -3.79 -11.78
N SER A 184 -1.44 -4.20 -11.87
CA SER A 184 -0.32 -3.27 -12.08
C SER A 184 -0.51 -2.42 -13.34
N ARG A 185 -0.88 -3.05 -14.47
CA ARG A 185 -1.15 -2.33 -15.73
C ARG A 185 -2.26 -1.29 -15.58
N TYR A 186 -3.33 -1.63 -14.88
CA TYR A 186 -4.46 -0.71 -14.70
C TYR A 186 -4.12 0.42 -13.72
N TYR A 187 -3.38 0.14 -12.65
CA TYR A 187 -2.83 1.21 -11.80
C TYR A 187 -1.88 2.12 -12.57
N ASP A 188 -1.03 1.58 -13.42
CA ASP A 188 -0.16 2.36 -14.29
C ASP A 188 -0.95 3.33 -15.18
N ALA A 189 -2.06 2.88 -15.76
CA ALA A 189 -2.95 3.73 -16.56
C ALA A 189 -3.63 4.80 -15.69
N GLN A 190 -4.15 4.42 -14.51
CA GLN A 190 -4.77 5.34 -13.55
C GLN A 190 -3.80 6.42 -13.07
N PHE A 191 -2.53 6.07 -12.79
CA PHE A 191 -1.49 7.04 -12.44
C PHE A 191 -1.17 7.97 -13.61
N GLN A 192 -1.12 7.45 -14.84
CA GLN A 192 -0.88 8.27 -16.03
C GLN A 192 -1.97 9.32 -16.23
N GLU A 193 -3.23 8.97 -16.03
CA GLU A 193 -4.35 9.90 -16.09
C GLU A 193 -4.25 10.98 -15.02
N ARG A 194 -3.91 10.59 -13.78
CA ARG A 194 -3.72 11.53 -12.67
C ARG A 194 -2.50 12.43 -12.85
N SER A 195 -1.39 11.93 -13.37
CA SER A 195 -0.15 12.69 -13.60
C SER A 195 -0.31 13.74 -14.72
N ASN A 196 -1.17 13.49 -15.71
CA ASN A 196 -1.47 14.45 -16.77
C ASN A 196 -2.18 15.72 -16.26
N SER A 197 -2.68 15.73 -15.03
CA SER A 197 -3.38 16.86 -14.42
C SER A 197 -2.49 17.89 -13.70
N ASN A 198 -1.22 18.10 -14.10
CA ASN A 198 -0.34 19.22 -13.71
C ASN A 198 0.74 19.02 -12.65
N GLN A 199 1.44 17.89 -12.58
CA GLN A 199 2.58 17.74 -11.63
C GLN A 199 2.23 18.24 -10.19
N TYR A 200 0.98 18.05 -9.82
CA TYR A 200 0.44 18.58 -8.56
C TYR A 200 1.16 17.99 -7.34
N PHE A 201 1.33 16.67 -7.34
CA PHE A 201 1.88 15.96 -6.18
C PHE A 201 3.38 16.21 -5.99
N ALA A 202 4.14 16.37 -7.06
CA ALA A 202 5.55 16.71 -6.96
C ALA A 202 5.74 18.09 -6.32
N ARG A 203 4.91 19.07 -6.70
CA ARG A 203 4.95 20.40 -6.13
C ARG A 203 4.51 20.44 -4.66
N GLU A 204 3.44 19.74 -4.32
CA GLU A 204 2.97 19.65 -2.93
C GLU A 204 4.01 18.97 -2.04
N LEU A 205 4.67 17.90 -2.54
CA LEU A 205 5.77 17.26 -1.84
C LEU A 205 6.94 18.24 -1.64
N GLU A 206 7.32 19.00 -2.66
CA GLU A 206 8.40 19.98 -2.55
C GLU A 206 8.10 21.02 -1.47
N LEU A 207 6.89 21.58 -1.44
CA LEU A 207 6.46 22.54 -0.41
C LEU A 207 6.48 21.91 0.99
N PHE A 208 5.96 20.70 1.14
CA PHE A 208 6.03 19.97 2.41
C PHE A 208 7.47 19.74 2.87
N LEU A 209 8.35 19.30 1.97
CA LEU A 209 9.76 19.06 2.28
C LEU A 209 10.48 20.37 2.65
N GLU A 210 10.24 21.47 1.95
CA GLU A 210 10.82 22.78 2.29
C GLU A 210 10.45 23.22 3.71
N ASP A 211 9.18 23.11 4.08
CA ASP A 211 8.70 23.42 5.42
C ASP A 211 9.33 22.48 6.47
N TYR A 212 9.28 21.16 6.22
CA TYR A 212 9.83 20.17 7.13
C TYR A 212 11.33 20.37 7.38
N PHE A 213 12.12 20.60 6.32
CA PHE A 213 13.57 20.85 6.42
C PHE A 213 13.92 22.18 7.09
N SER A 214 12.98 23.11 7.17
CA SER A 214 13.12 24.38 7.87
C SER A 214 12.62 24.33 9.31
N SER A 215 11.92 23.28 9.69
CA SER A 215 11.29 23.12 11.00
C SER A 215 12.24 22.49 12.05
N GLU A 216 11.91 22.66 13.32
CA GLU A 216 12.59 21.95 14.42
C GLU A 216 12.39 20.43 14.37
N SER A 217 11.42 19.93 13.61
CA SER A 217 11.14 18.51 13.46
C SER A 217 12.31 17.77 12.85
N LEU A 218 13.04 18.39 11.93
CA LEU A 218 14.22 17.80 11.29
C LEU A 218 15.29 17.41 12.31
N ALA A 219 15.65 18.32 13.21
CA ALA A 219 16.67 18.05 14.23
C ALA A 219 16.22 17.00 15.25
N LYS A 220 14.92 16.94 15.56
CA LYS A 220 14.35 16.04 16.58
C LYS A 220 14.03 14.65 16.04
N LYS A 221 13.52 14.56 14.81
CA LYS A 221 12.95 13.32 14.21
C LYS A 221 13.80 12.77 13.05
N GLY A 222 14.74 13.55 12.52
CA GLY A 222 15.51 13.19 11.33
C GLY A 222 14.75 13.47 10.03
N LEU A 223 15.21 12.87 8.93
CA LEU A 223 14.55 12.98 7.61
C LEU A 223 13.12 12.44 7.68
N PRO A 224 12.16 13.04 6.97
CA PRO A 224 10.80 12.55 6.96
C PRO A 224 10.73 11.14 6.35
N SER A 225 9.83 10.31 6.86
CA SER A 225 9.51 9.03 6.27
C SER A 225 8.58 9.20 5.06
N ILE A 226 8.52 8.19 4.19
CA ILE A 226 7.57 8.19 3.06
C ILE A 226 6.13 8.28 3.54
N ASN A 227 5.80 7.65 4.69
CA ASN A 227 4.46 7.71 5.27
C ASN A 227 4.10 9.11 5.75
N GLN A 228 5.03 9.85 6.40
CA GLN A 228 4.79 11.23 6.78
C GLN A 228 4.55 12.14 5.56
N CYS A 229 5.23 11.88 4.44
CA CYS A 229 4.96 12.59 3.18
C CYS A 229 3.57 12.23 2.64
N GLY A 230 3.19 10.96 2.69
CA GLY A 230 1.87 10.50 2.28
C GLY A 230 0.76 11.12 3.14
N GLU A 231 0.88 11.04 4.47
CA GLU A 231 -0.07 11.63 5.42
C GLU A 231 -0.32 13.13 5.16
N ALA A 232 0.74 13.89 4.83
CA ALA A 232 0.62 15.30 4.51
C ALA A 232 -0.22 15.57 3.24
N MET A 233 -0.37 14.57 2.38
CA MET A 233 -1.13 14.64 1.12
C MET A 233 -2.41 13.80 1.15
N ASN A 234 -2.77 13.24 2.31
CA ASN A 234 -3.87 12.31 2.50
C ASN A 234 -3.76 11.05 1.61
N LEU A 235 -2.54 10.54 1.45
CA LEU A 235 -2.22 9.35 0.67
C LEU A 235 -1.38 8.38 1.51
N SER A 236 -1.39 7.09 1.14
CA SER A 236 -0.39 6.16 1.64
C SER A 236 1.00 6.49 1.09
N GLY A 237 2.05 6.20 1.85
CA GLY A 237 3.42 6.46 1.40
C GLY A 237 3.78 5.69 0.13
N SER A 238 3.26 4.47 -0.01
CA SER A 238 3.49 3.60 -1.17
C SER A 238 2.80 4.16 -2.41
N TYR A 239 1.52 4.55 -2.31
CA TYR A 239 0.79 5.14 -3.42
C TYR A 239 1.42 6.45 -3.90
N LEU A 240 1.73 7.37 -2.96
CA LEU A 240 2.45 8.61 -3.29
C LEU A 240 3.75 8.33 -4.02
N SER A 241 4.51 7.32 -3.58
CA SER A 241 5.80 6.97 -4.20
C SER A 241 5.64 6.48 -5.64
N ASP A 242 4.63 5.67 -5.92
CA ASP A 242 4.37 5.16 -7.26
C ASP A 242 3.81 6.25 -8.19
N LEU A 243 2.92 7.10 -7.67
CA LEU A 243 2.41 8.27 -8.38
C LEU A 243 3.54 9.23 -8.77
N LEU A 244 4.43 9.58 -7.83
CA LEU A 244 5.59 10.44 -8.10
C LEU A 244 6.57 9.84 -9.10
N LYS A 245 6.78 8.50 -9.07
CA LYS A 245 7.58 7.84 -10.10
C LYS A 245 7.01 8.02 -11.50
N LYS A 246 5.68 8.01 -11.65
CA LYS A 246 5.03 8.29 -12.94
C LYS A 246 5.14 9.77 -13.32
N GLU A 247 4.99 10.67 -12.36
CA GLU A 247 4.99 12.11 -12.60
C GLU A 247 6.39 12.68 -12.87
N THR A 248 7.41 12.21 -12.14
CA THR A 248 8.77 12.79 -12.13
C THR A 248 9.89 11.83 -12.49
N GLY A 249 9.61 10.54 -12.56
CA GLY A 249 10.61 9.49 -12.66
C GLY A 249 11.31 9.12 -11.35
N LYS A 250 10.94 9.77 -10.21
CA LYS A 250 11.56 9.57 -8.90
C LYS A 250 10.55 9.20 -7.84
N SER A 251 10.92 8.28 -6.95
CA SER A 251 10.13 7.91 -5.77
C SER A 251 10.14 9.02 -4.70
N THR A 252 9.17 8.99 -3.76
CA THR A 252 9.17 9.90 -2.59
C THR A 252 10.52 9.91 -1.86
N LYS A 253 11.13 8.73 -1.68
CA LYS A 253 12.43 8.60 -1.01
C LYS A 253 13.55 9.31 -1.76
N GLU A 254 13.53 9.26 -3.08
CA GLU A 254 14.51 9.97 -3.91
C GLU A 254 14.33 11.48 -3.82
N HIS A 255 13.10 12.00 -3.83
CA HIS A 255 12.84 13.43 -3.60
C HIS A 255 13.34 13.90 -2.22
N ILE A 256 13.08 13.12 -1.15
CA ILE A 256 13.60 13.41 0.19
C ILE A 256 15.13 13.49 0.19
N TYR A 257 15.80 12.55 -0.47
CA TYR A 257 17.26 12.52 -0.53
C TYR A 257 17.83 13.66 -1.40
N ASP A 258 17.18 14.02 -2.49
CA ASP A 258 17.60 15.14 -3.32
C ASP A 258 17.55 16.45 -2.51
N MET A 259 16.47 16.72 -1.79
CA MET A 259 16.34 17.86 -0.89
C MET A 259 17.40 17.84 0.22
N PHE A 260 17.61 16.69 0.86
CA PHE A 260 18.64 16.51 1.88
C PHE A 260 20.04 16.85 1.33
N ILE A 261 20.40 16.35 0.16
CA ILE A 261 21.70 16.61 -0.47
C ILE A 261 21.87 18.09 -0.82
N ASP A 262 20.85 18.72 -1.37
CA ASP A 262 20.90 20.15 -1.72
C ASP A 262 21.09 21.05 -0.49
N LYS A 263 20.28 20.87 0.54
CA LYS A 263 20.42 21.59 1.83
C LYS A 263 21.78 21.32 2.49
N THR A 264 22.26 20.06 2.44
CA THR A 264 23.59 19.69 2.97
C THR A 264 24.70 20.41 2.22
N LYS A 265 24.68 20.42 0.89
CA LYS A 265 25.67 21.14 0.08
C LYS A 265 25.69 22.63 0.44
N THR A 266 24.52 23.22 0.56
CA THR A 266 24.37 24.63 0.96
C THR A 266 25.01 24.91 2.31
N LEU A 267 24.77 24.09 3.34
CA LEU A 267 25.39 24.26 4.67
C LEU A 267 26.91 24.01 4.63
N LEU A 268 27.37 23.00 3.90
CA LEU A 268 28.79 22.70 3.76
C LEU A 268 29.56 23.88 3.17
N LEU A 269 28.99 24.63 2.24
CA LEU A 269 29.63 25.76 1.57
C LEU A 269 29.50 27.07 2.34
N ASN A 270 28.34 27.34 2.93
CA ASN A 270 28.00 28.65 3.47
C ASN A 270 28.15 28.78 4.99
N SER A 271 28.34 27.65 5.72
CA SER A 271 28.53 27.71 7.18
C SER A 271 29.95 27.28 7.61
N LYS A 272 30.40 27.75 8.78
CA LYS A 272 31.65 27.30 9.43
C LYS A 272 31.46 26.07 10.31
N GLU A 273 30.27 25.52 10.37
CA GLU A 273 29.91 24.39 11.21
C GLU A 273 30.70 23.15 10.85
N SER A 274 31.04 22.35 11.85
CA SER A 274 31.67 21.05 11.65
C SER A 274 30.71 20.08 10.95
N ILE A 275 31.25 19.02 10.35
CA ILE A 275 30.44 17.97 9.74
C ILE A 275 29.47 17.34 10.75
N SER A 276 29.90 17.20 12.01
CA SER A 276 29.08 16.65 13.09
C SER A 276 27.92 17.58 13.47
N GLU A 277 28.15 18.89 13.56
CA GLU A 277 27.08 19.86 13.83
C GLU A 277 26.04 19.85 12.73
N ILE A 278 26.46 19.78 11.45
CA ILE A 278 25.54 19.66 10.31
C ILE A 278 24.74 18.34 10.41
N ALA A 279 25.42 17.22 10.74
CA ALA A 279 24.74 15.94 10.90
C ALA A 279 23.63 15.99 11.98
N TYR A 280 23.92 16.61 13.13
CA TYR A 280 22.93 16.78 14.19
C TYR A 280 21.75 17.68 13.80
N LYS A 281 21.97 18.71 12.98
CA LYS A 281 20.89 19.54 12.45
C LYS A 281 19.91 18.75 11.57
N PHE A 282 20.41 17.74 10.85
CA PHE A 282 19.58 16.81 10.08
C PHE A 282 19.04 15.64 10.91
N GLY A 283 19.19 15.67 12.25
CA GLY A 283 18.68 14.67 13.18
C GLY A 283 19.42 13.34 13.18
N PHE A 284 20.63 13.29 12.63
CA PHE A 284 21.46 12.06 12.70
C PHE A 284 22.10 11.95 14.07
N GLN A 285 21.80 10.87 14.78
CA GLN A 285 22.43 10.57 16.08
C GLN A 285 23.94 10.29 15.95
N TYR A 286 24.35 9.73 14.81
CA TYR A 286 25.72 9.36 14.50
C TYR A 286 26.19 10.06 13.22
N PRO A 287 27.16 10.99 13.28
CA PRO A 287 27.68 11.71 12.11
C PRO A 287 28.23 10.81 10.99
N GLN A 288 28.67 9.60 11.32
CA GLN A 288 29.09 8.64 10.30
C GLN A 288 27.95 8.20 9.39
N HIS A 289 26.72 8.04 9.89
CA HIS A 289 25.56 7.68 9.05
C HIS A 289 25.21 8.81 8.07
N PHE A 290 25.26 10.06 8.54
CA PHE A 290 25.14 11.24 7.69
C PHE A 290 26.18 11.24 6.58
N SER A 291 27.48 11.06 6.96
CA SER A 291 28.57 11.07 5.99
C SER A 291 28.48 9.93 4.99
N SER A 292 28.04 8.75 5.43
CA SER A 292 27.84 7.59 4.55
C SER A 292 26.70 7.83 3.56
N LEU A 293 25.56 8.38 4.03
CA LEU A 293 24.43 8.71 3.14
C LEU A 293 24.81 9.78 2.12
N PHE A 294 25.47 10.84 2.55
CA PHE A 294 25.95 11.89 1.64
C PHE A 294 26.91 11.33 0.60
N LYS A 295 27.89 10.49 1.01
CA LYS A 295 28.83 9.85 0.10
C LYS A 295 28.14 8.90 -0.88
N LEU A 296 27.16 8.12 -0.41
CA LEU A 296 26.38 7.22 -1.26
C LEU A 296 25.67 7.98 -2.38
N LYS A 297 25.17 9.18 -2.09
CA LYS A 297 24.37 9.97 -3.03
C LYS A 297 25.20 10.93 -3.90
N THR A 298 26.42 11.29 -3.49
CA THR A 298 27.27 12.27 -4.17
C THR A 298 28.62 11.72 -4.60
N GLU A 299 28.90 10.45 -4.30
CA GLU A 299 30.18 9.76 -4.53
C GLU A 299 31.37 10.38 -3.78
N MET A 300 31.13 11.40 -2.96
CA MET A 300 32.16 12.18 -2.26
C MET A 300 31.81 12.36 -0.78
N SER A 301 32.82 12.31 0.11
CA SER A 301 32.56 12.61 1.53
C SER A 301 32.17 14.08 1.72
N PRO A 302 31.41 14.44 2.79
CA PRO A 302 31.10 15.83 3.10
C PRO A 302 32.36 16.70 3.27
N SER A 303 33.41 16.13 3.86
CA SER A 303 34.69 16.84 4.07
C SER A 303 35.42 17.12 2.75
N ASP A 304 35.46 16.14 1.85
CA ASP A 304 36.10 16.30 0.53
C ASP A 304 35.30 17.26 -0.33
N PHE A 305 33.97 17.19 -0.29
CA PHE A 305 33.08 18.13 -0.97
C PHE A 305 33.35 19.56 -0.51
N ARG A 306 33.45 19.80 0.82
CA ARG A 306 33.75 21.12 1.38
C ARG A 306 35.12 21.64 0.94
N LYS A 307 36.17 20.81 1.03
CA LYS A 307 37.54 21.19 0.60
C LYS A 307 37.60 21.56 -0.87
N ARG A 308 37.03 20.70 -1.72
CA ARG A 308 37.08 20.89 -3.19
C ARG A 308 36.40 22.18 -3.63
N ASN A 309 35.28 22.55 -3.00
CA ASN A 309 34.46 23.68 -3.47
C ASN A 309 34.72 25.00 -2.69
N ARG A 310 35.47 24.98 -1.59
CA ARG A 310 35.91 26.20 -0.88
C ARG A 310 37.30 26.67 -1.30
N GLY A 311 38.01 25.94 -2.17
CA GLY A 311 39.34 26.33 -2.64
C GLY A 311 40.41 26.28 -1.57
N ILE A 312 40.28 25.41 -0.55
CA ILE A 312 41.25 25.21 0.52
C ILE A 312 41.89 23.83 0.37
#